data_c0c287217e8edb94aab9c41844b893a1
#
_entry.id   c0c287217e8edb94aab9c41844b893a1
#
_cell.length_a   1.000
_cell.length_b   1.000
_cell.length_c   1.000
_cell.angle_alpha   90.00
_cell.angle_beta   90.00
_cell.angle_gamma   90.00
#
_symmetry.space_group_name_H-M   'P 1'
#
loop_
_entity.id
_entity.type
_entity.pdbx_description
1 polymer ?
#
loop_
_entity_poly.entity_id
_entity_poly.type
_entity_poly.pdbx_seq_one_letter_code
_entity_poly.pdbx_strand_id
1 'polypeptide(L)'
;MKSIENNFDDPQVNELLTKHFIELRSVSPEGSSHVLDIPGLKDPSIKFWSLWENNELIGCGALKLFDETHGEFKSIRVSDKFRNKKYGGKIISHLIEKSKQIGITKLSVETGAGDFFAPARKLFKSFGFKECGPFAHYKDDPNSVSYTHLRAHET
;
A
#
# COMPACT_ATOMS: atom_id res chain seq x y z
N MET A 1 -14.70 -10.21 1.93
CA MET A 1 -13.81 -9.57 0.94
C MET A 1 -12.93 -10.64 0.31
N LYS A 2 -12.88 -10.67 -1.00
CA LYS A 2 -12.10 -11.64 -1.77
C LYS A 2 -10.88 -10.94 -2.37
N SER A 3 -9.73 -11.60 -2.37
CA SER A 3 -8.52 -11.08 -3.03
C SER A 3 -8.15 -11.94 -4.24
N ILE A 4 -7.65 -11.27 -5.28
CA ILE A 4 -7.12 -11.93 -6.47
C ILE A 4 -5.69 -11.44 -6.67
N GLU A 5 -4.74 -12.36 -6.76
CA GLU A 5 -3.32 -12.03 -6.90
C GLU A 5 -2.97 -11.72 -8.35
N ASN A 6 -2.18 -10.66 -8.54
CA ASN A 6 -1.61 -10.27 -9.84
C ASN A 6 -2.62 -10.08 -10.97
N ASN A 7 -3.79 -9.55 -10.65
CA ASN A 7 -4.91 -9.40 -11.59
C ASN A 7 -4.80 -8.12 -12.44
N PHE A 8 -3.67 -7.91 -13.11
CA PHE A 8 -3.38 -6.69 -13.85
C PHE A 8 -4.15 -6.55 -15.16
N ASP A 9 -4.60 -7.66 -15.73
CA ASP A 9 -5.31 -7.64 -17.01
C ASP A 9 -6.80 -7.30 -16.88
N ASP A 10 -7.33 -7.27 -15.65
CA ASP A 10 -8.70 -6.86 -15.43
C ASP A 10 -8.83 -5.35 -15.72
N PRO A 11 -9.80 -4.93 -16.56
CA PRO A 11 -9.95 -3.52 -16.93
C PRO A 11 -10.19 -2.59 -15.74
N GLN A 12 -10.94 -3.02 -14.73
CA GLN A 12 -11.20 -2.23 -13.54
C GLN A 12 -9.93 -2.05 -12.70
N VAL A 13 -9.13 -3.11 -12.56
CA VAL A 13 -7.85 -3.06 -11.83
C VAL A 13 -6.87 -2.16 -12.56
N ASN A 14 -6.76 -2.29 -13.88
CA ASN A 14 -5.89 -1.46 -14.70
C ASN A 14 -6.25 0.01 -14.58
N GLU A 15 -7.53 0.34 -14.68
CA GLU A 15 -8.02 1.71 -14.54
C GLU A 15 -7.71 2.29 -13.15
N LEU A 16 -7.96 1.52 -12.11
CA LEU A 16 -7.69 1.96 -10.73
C LEU A 16 -6.20 2.26 -10.53
N LEU A 17 -5.32 1.40 -10.98
CA LEU A 17 -3.88 1.57 -10.84
C LEU A 17 -3.35 2.75 -11.68
N THR A 18 -3.85 2.91 -12.88
CA THR A 18 -3.46 4.03 -13.74
C THR A 18 -3.86 5.36 -13.10
N LYS A 19 -5.09 5.43 -12.59
CA LYS A 19 -5.59 6.62 -11.90
C LYS A 19 -4.79 6.92 -10.63
N HIS A 20 -4.47 5.89 -9.87
CA HIS A 20 -3.65 6.00 -8.66
C HIS A 20 -2.27 6.57 -8.98
N PHE A 21 -1.60 6.02 -9.98
CA PHE A 21 -0.28 6.47 -10.39
C PHE A 21 -0.28 7.95 -10.79
N ILE A 22 -1.24 8.34 -11.64
CA ILE A 22 -1.35 9.72 -12.12
C ILE A 22 -1.64 10.68 -10.96
N GLU A 23 -2.57 10.31 -10.09
CA GLU A 23 -2.96 11.16 -8.95
C GLU A 23 -1.82 11.35 -7.97
N LEU A 24 -1.12 10.29 -7.61
CA LEU A 24 0.00 10.38 -6.66
C LEU A 24 1.14 11.23 -7.21
N ARG A 25 1.44 11.11 -8.49
CA ARG A 25 2.46 11.95 -9.11
C ARG A 25 2.05 13.41 -9.17
N SER A 26 0.77 13.70 -9.31
CA SER A 26 0.28 15.08 -9.38
C SER A 26 0.30 15.81 -8.04
N VAL A 27 0.21 15.07 -6.93
CA VAL A 27 0.17 15.66 -5.57
C VAL A 27 1.49 15.54 -4.82
N SER A 28 2.50 14.91 -5.40
CA SER A 28 3.83 14.78 -4.82
C SER A 28 4.83 15.65 -5.59
N PRO A 29 5.74 16.35 -4.89
CA PRO A 29 6.81 17.08 -5.57
C PRO A 29 7.65 16.15 -6.44
N GLU A 30 8.18 16.67 -7.52
CA GLU A 30 9.09 15.93 -8.38
C GLU A 30 10.28 15.41 -7.55
N GLY A 31 10.63 14.13 -7.74
CA GLY A 31 11.67 13.46 -6.99
C GLY A 31 11.22 12.88 -5.66
N SER A 32 10.01 13.23 -5.18
CA SER A 32 9.46 12.71 -3.92
C SER A 32 8.36 11.66 -4.14
N SER A 33 7.98 11.38 -5.39
CA SER A 33 6.98 10.37 -5.70
C SER A 33 7.63 9.01 -5.86
N HIS A 34 7.22 8.05 -5.01
CA HIS A 34 7.74 6.68 -5.03
C HIS A 34 6.68 5.67 -5.46
N VAL A 35 5.59 6.15 -6.07
CA VAL A 35 4.53 5.28 -6.57
C VAL A 35 5.02 4.49 -7.79
N LEU A 36 4.65 3.21 -7.84
CA LEU A 36 5.01 2.33 -8.96
C LEU A 36 3.92 2.35 -10.02
N ASP A 37 4.31 2.33 -11.28
CA ASP A 37 3.41 2.10 -12.40
C ASP A 37 3.10 0.59 -12.51
N ILE A 38 2.23 0.22 -13.45
CA ILE A 38 1.83 -1.19 -13.61
C ILE A 38 3.04 -2.08 -13.95
N PRO A 39 3.93 -1.72 -14.90
CA PRO A 39 5.14 -2.52 -15.12
C PRO A 39 6.00 -2.69 -13.88
N GLY A 40 6.14 -1.64 -13.06
CA GLY A 40 6.88 -1.72 -11.80
C GLY A 40 6.26 -2.70 -10.82
N LEU A 41 4.94 -2.76 -10.75
CA LEU A 41 4.22 -3.69 -9.87
C LEU A 41 4.35 -5.14 -10.31
N LYS A 42 4.75 -5.40 -11.54
CA LYS A 42 4.98 -6.76 -12.06
C LYS A 42 6.35 -7.34 -11.70
N ASP A 43 7.19 -6.58 -11.00
CA ASP A 43 8.49 -7.07 -10.54
C ASP A 43 8.29 -8.32 -9.67
N PRO A 44 9.15 -9.36 -9.82
CA PRO A 44 9.01 -10.60 -9.04
C PRO A 44 9.07 -10.41 -7.51
N SER A 45 9.69 -9.33 -7.04
CA SER A 45 9.75 -9.02 -5.60
C SER A 45 8.45 -8.45 -5.06
N ILE A 46 7.45 -8.23 -5.91
CA ILE A 46 6.19 -7.59 -5.52
C ILE A 46 5.03 -8.55 -5.68
N LYS A 47 4.24 -8.66 -4.62
CA LYS A 47 2.94 -9.32 -4.63
C LYS A 47 1.86 -8.26 -4.67
N PHE A 48 0.94 -8.39 -5.61
CA PHE A 48 -0.16 -7.45 -5.78
C PHE A 48 -1.50 -8.16 -5.61
N TRP A 49 -2.43 -7.53 -4.92
CA TRP A 49 -3.80 -8.06 -4.76
C TRP A 49 -4.82 -7.00 -5.15
N SER A 50 -5.81 -7.40 -5.92
CA SER A 50 -7.07 -6.67 -6.07
C SER A 50 -8.08 -7.24 -5.07
N LEU A 51 -8.91 -6.38 -4.50
CA LEU A 51 -9.82 -6.74 -3.42
C LEU A 51 -11.25 -6.48 -3.86
N TRP A 52 -12.10 -7.47 -3.69
CA TRP A 52 -13.44 -7.52 -4.28
C TRP A 52 -14.49 -7.85 -3.24
N GLU A 53 -15.67 -7.27 -3.39
CA GLU A 53 -16.84 -7.56 -2.59
C GLU A 53 -18.08 -7.51 -3.50
N ASN A 54 -18.88 -8.57 -3.52
CA ASN A 54 -20.06 -8.67 -4.39
C ASN A 54 -19.75 -8.36 -5.88
N ASN A 55 -18.65 -8.89 -6.37
CA ASN A 55 -18.17 -8.69 -7.75
C ASN A 55 -17.81 -7.24 -8.11
N GLU A 56 -17.66 -6.39 -7.11
CA GLU A 56 -17.19 -5.02 -7.28
C GLU A 56 -15.77 -4.85 -6.78
N LEU A 57 -14.95 -4.10 -7.51
CA LEU A 57 -13.59 -3.78 -7.09
C LEU A 57 -13.63 -2.75 -5.96
N ILE A 58 -13.24 -3.16 -4.77
CA ILE A 58 -13.15 -2.31 -3.58
C ILE A 58 -11.87 -1.48 -3.59
N GLY A 59 -10.77 -2.10 -3.99
CA GLY A 59 -9.47 -1.46 -3.97
C GLY A 59 -8.36 -2.44 -4.25
N CYS A 60 -7.15 -2.03 -3.92
CA CYS A 60 -5.96 -2.84 -4.16
C CYS A 60 -4.86 -2.53 -3.15
N GLY A 61 -3.83 -3.35 -3.17
CA GLY A 61 -2.60 -3.11 -2.44
C GLY A 61 -1.51 -4.06 -2.90
N ALA A 62 -0.27 -3.66 -2.68
CA ALA A 62 0.89 -4.43 -3.03
C ALA A 62 1.85 -4.52 -1.85
N LEU A 63 2.68 -5.56 -1.87
CA LEU A 63 3.72 -5.79 -0.89
C LEU A 63 5.03 -6.03 -1.63
N LYS A 64 5.99 -5.13 -1.45
CA LYS A 64 7.34 -5.31 -1.96
C LYS A 64 8.15 -6.06 -0.92
N LEU A 65 8.72 -7.21 -1.30
CA LEU A 65 9.51 -8.04 -0.41
C LEU A 65 10.97 -7.59 -0.44
N PHE A 66 11.50 -7.16 0.71
CA PHE A 66 12.92 -6.84 0.86
C PHE A 66 13.73 -8.07 1.19
N ASP A 67 13.15 -8.95 2.01
CA ASP A 67 13.72 -10.23 2.39
C ASP A 67 12.57 -11.15 2.83
N GLU A 68 12.88 -12.26 3.50
CA GLU A 68 11.89 -13.25 3.90
C GLU A 68 10.92 -12.77 4.99
N THR A 69 11.28 -11.71 5.73
CA THR A 69 10.51 -11.24 6.87
C THR A 69 10.12 -9.77 6.82
N HIS A 70 10.71 -8.98 5.92
CA HIS A 70 10.43 -7.54 5.82
C HIS A 70 9.83 -7.20 4.46
N GLY A 71 8.69 -6.53 4.48
CA GLY A 71 8.02 -6.03 3.28
C GLY A 71 7.51 -4.62 3.45
N GLU A 72 7.28 -3.96 2.32
CA GLU A 72 6.73 -2.61 2.26
C GLU A 72 5.40 -2.63 1.52
N PHE A 73 4.37 -2.02 2.13
CA PHE A 73 3.11 -1.79 1.44
C PHE A 73 3.28 -0.69 0.39
N LYS A 74 2.78 -0.96 -0.80
CA LYS A 74 2.76 -0.02 -1.92
C LYS A 74 1.38 -0.02 -2.57
N SER A 75 1.04 1.09 -3.22
CA SER A 75 -0.15 1.17 -4.09
C SER A 75 -1.45 0.76 -3.40
N ILE A 76 -1.57 1.05 -2.10
CA ILE A 76 -2.84 0.85 -1.39
C ILE A 76 -3.82 1.92 -1.86
N ARG A 77 -4.95 1.49 -2.40
CA ARG A 77 -5.95 2.39 -2.95
C ARG A 77 -7.34 1.84 -2.73
N VAL A 78 -8.23 2.69 -2.24
CA VAL A 78 -9.68 2.42 -2.23
C VAL A 78 -10.25 2.94 -3.54
N SER A 79 -11.09 2.16 -4.20
CA SER A 79 -11.82 2.58 -5.37
C SER A 79 -12.72 3.77 -5.02
N ASP A 80 -12.84 4.75 -5.93
CA ASP A 80 -13.57 6.00 -5.66
C ASP A 80 -15.01 5.77 -5.16
N LYS A 81 -15.67 4.77 -5.71
CA LYS A 81 -17.03 4.39 -5.30
C LYS A 81 -17.14 4.02 -3.81
N PHE A 82 -16.05 3.55 -3.23
CA PHE A 82 -16.01 3.03 -1.86
C PHE A 82 -15.25 3.95 -0.89
N ARG A 83 -14.84 5.12 -1.33
CA ARG A 83 -14.17 6.10 -0.46
C ARG A 83 -15.13 6.60 0.62
N ASN A 84 -14.57 6.98 1.77
CA ASN A 84 -15.30 7.51 2.92
C ASN A 84 -16.34 6.54 3.50
N LYS A 85 -16.17 5.23 3.25
CA LYS A 85 -17.03 4.16 3.76
C LYS A 85 -16.27 3.16 4.62
N LYS A 86 -15.12 3.56 5.16
CA LYS A 86 -14.26 2.75 6.05
C LYS A 86 -13.64 1.52 5.38
N TYR A 87 -13.60 1.45 4.06
CA TYR A 87 -12.97 0.34 3.36
C TYR A 87 -11.44 0.36 3.43
N GLY A 88 -10.83 1.54 3.63
CA GLY A 88 -9.37 1.64 3.80
C GLY A 88 -8.85 0.75 4.91
N GLY A 89 -9.52 0.77 6.06
CA GLY A 89 -9.17 -0.10 7.19
C GLY A 89 -9.34 -1.57 6.87
N LYS A 90 -10.41 -1.94 6.16
CA LYS A 90 -10.63 -3.33 5.74
C LYS A 90 -9.53 -3.80 4.79
N ILE A 91 -9.10 -2.96 3.86
CA ILE A 91 -8.03 -3.28 2.93
C ILE A 91 -6.72 -3.49 3.67
N ILE A 92 -6.34 -2.58 4.55
CA ILE A 92 -5.10 -2.68 5.33
C ILE A 92 -5.12 -3.94 6.21
N SER A 93 -6.21 -4.20 6.89
CA SER A 93 -6.38 -5.41 7.69
C SER A 93 -6.17 -6.68 6.86
N HIS A 94 -6.77 -6.72 5.67
CA HIS A 94 -6.64 -7.86 4.77
C HIS A 94 -5.20 -8.04 4.27
N LEU A 95 -4.53 -6.95 3.93
CA LEU A 95 -3.14 -6.98 3.48
C LEU A 95 -2.18 -7.41 4.59
N ILE A 96 -2.41 -6.97 5.82
CA ILE A 96 -1.65 -7.41 6.98
C ILE A 96 -1.79 -8.93 7.14
N GLU A 97 -3.01 -9.45 7.02
CA GLU A 97 -3.25 -10.89 7.13
C GLU A 97 -2.56 -11.67 6.01
N LYS A 98 -2.60 -11.18 4.77
CA LYS A 98 -1.89 -11.79 3.65
C LYS A 98 -0.38 -11.80 3.88
N SER A 99 0.17 -10.71 4.38
CA SER A 99 1.60 -10.61 4.71
C SER A 99 2.00 -11.62 5.78
N LYS A 100 1.16 -11.77 6.79
CA LYS A 100 1.32 -12.77 7.85
C LYS A 100 1.42 -14.18 7.30
N GLN A 101 0.52 -14.54 6.39
CA GLN A 101 0.45 -15.88 5.79
C GLN A 101 1.74 -16.26 5.05
N ILE A 102 2.47 -15.28 4.53
CA ILE A 102 3.73 -15.52 3.82
C ILE A 102 4.97 -15.28 4.69
N GLY A 103 4.80 -15.10 6.00
CA GLY A 103 5.92 -15.03 6.95
C GLY A 103 6.48 -13.65 7.23
N ILE A 104 5.84 -12.58 6.77
CA ILE A 104 6.31 -11.23 7.01
C ILE A 104 6.04 -10.84 8.46
N THR A 105 7.07 -10.35 9.15
CA THR A 105 7.00 -9.91 10.55
C THR A 105 7.27 -8.43 10.72
N LYS A 106 7.85 -7.78 9.70
CA LYS A 106 8.10 -6.33 9.72
C LYS A 106 7.49 -5.72 8.46
N LEU A 107 6.55 -4.80 8.66
CA LEU A 107 5.89 -4.09 7.59
C LEU A 107 6.27 -2.62 7.63
N SER A 108 6.62 -2.09 6.49
CA SER A 108 6.95 -0.68 6.34
C SER A 108 6.02 -0.05 5.31
N VAL A 109 5.83 1.26 5.40
CA VAL A 109 5.08 2.03 4.43
C VAL A 109 5.62 3.44 4.39
N GLU A 110 5.63 4.04 3.20
CA GLU A 110 6.01 5.43 3.03
C GLU A 110 4.81 6.18 2.45
N THR A 111 4.53 7.35 2.98
CA THR A 111 3.47 8.24 2.50
C THR A 111 4.04 9.61 2.19
N GLY A 112 3.29 10.43 1.47
CA GLY A 112 3.58 11.85 1.39
C GLY A 112 3.34 12.55 2.75
N ALA A 113 3.99 13.68 2.94
CA ALA A 113 3.84 14.51 4.15
C ALA A 113 2.67 15.49 4.05
N GLY A 114 2.17 15.78 2.83
CA GLY A 114 1.12 16.75 2.61
C GLY A 114 -0.26 16.34 3.12
N ASP A 115 -1.18 17.29 3.10
CA ASP A 115 -2.54 17.09 3.61
C ASP A 115 -3.33 16.03 2.86
N PHE A 116 -3.04 15.84 1.57
CA PHE A 116 -3.65 14.78 0.78
C PHE A 116 -3.46 13.40 1.41
N PHE A 117 -2.30 13.18 2.04
CA PHE A 117 -1.93 11.91 2.64
C PHE A 117 -2.29 11.80 4.13
N ALA A 118 -2.85 12.86 4.73
CA ALA A 118 -3.16 12.85 6.16
C ALA A 118 -4.11 11.71 6.57
N PRO A 119 -5.19 11.41 5.81
CA PRO A 119 -6.05 10.28 6.16
C PRO A 119 -5.31 8.94 6.16
N ALA A 120 -4.41 8.73 5.19
CA ALA A 120 -3.61 7.51 5.12
C ALA A 120 -2.66 7.39 6.31
N ARG A 121 -1.96 8.48 6.67
CA ARG A 121 -1.07 8.49 7.84
C ARG A 121 -1.83 8.15 9.12
N LYS A 122 -3.00 8.76 9.32
CA LYS A 122 -3.85 8.49 10.48
C LYS A 122 -4.27 7.03 10.53
N LEU A 123 -4.64 6.48 9.39
CA LEU A 123 -5.10 5.10 9.29
C LEU A 123 -3.98 4.11 9.62
N PHE A 124 -2.77 4.31 9.08
CA PHE A 124 -1.63 3.46 9.41
C PHE A 124 -1.29 3.52 10.90
N LYS A 125 -1.30 4.71 11.51
CA LYS A 125 -1.07 4.85 12.95
C LYS A 125 -2.11 4.08 13.76
N SER A 126 -3.36 4.07 13.32
CA SER A 126 -4.43 3.32 13.99
C SER A 126 -4.21 1.81 13.98
N PHE A 127 -3.44 1.30 13.03
CA PHE A 127 -3.06 -0.12 12.95
C PHE A 127 -1.75 -0.43 13.68
N GLY A 128 -1.17 0.55 14.38
CA GLY A 128 0.05 0.34 15.16
C GLY A 128 1.34 0.63 14.41
N PHE A 129 1.26 1.20 13.22
CA PHE A 129 2.45 1.66 12.50
C PHE A 129 3.00 2.89 13.22
N LYS A 130 4.31 2.90 13.44
CA LYS A 130 5.01 4.00 14.10
C LYS A 130 5.91 4.72 13.12
N GLU A 131 5.91 6.04 13.19
CA GLU A 131 6.80 6.85 12.37
C GLU A 131 8.25 6.51 12.67
N CYS A 132 9.06 6.41 11.61
CA CYS A 132 10.46 6.06 11.70
C CYS A 132 11.26 6.85 10.65
N GLY A 133 12.58 6.69 10.65
CA GLY A 133 13.42 7.22 9.59
C GLY A 133 13.23 6.45 8.28
N PRO A 134 13.81 6.95 7.19
CA PRO A 134 13.72 6.27 5.90
C PRO A 134 14.25 4.84 5.98
N PHE A 135 13.61 3.95 5.22
CA PHE A 135 13.99 2.54 5.13
C PHE A 135 14.35 2.18 3.69
N ALA A 136 14.98 1.02 3.49
CA ALA A 136 15.43 0.54 2.18
C ALA A 136 16.32 1.59 1.47
N HIS A 137 15.94 2.00 0.28
CA HIS A 137 16.69 2.98 -0.53
C HIS A 137 16.17 4.41 -0.40
N TYR A 138 15.18 4.64 0.47
CA TYR A 138 14.62 5.97 0.66
C TYR A 138 15.59 6.88 1.40
N LYS A 139 15.62 8.15 1.01
CA LYS A 139 16.41 9.19 1.66
C LYS A 139 15.52 10.06 2.52
N ASP A 140 16.10 10.76 3.49
CA ASP A 140 15.39 11.80 4.22
C ASP A 140 14.81 12.82 3.23
N ASP A 141 13.50 13.00 3.31
CA ASP A 141 12.77 13.90 2.43
C ASP A 141 11.65 14.54 3.25
N PRO A 142 11.60 15.88 3.35
CA PRO A 142 10.54 16.55 4.11
C PRO A 142 9.14 16.32 3.50
N ASN A 143 9.07 15.84 2.25
CA ASN A 143 7.81 15.55 1.58
C ASN A 143 7.36 14.10 1.76
N SER A 144 8.10 13.29 2.52
CA SER A 144 7.80 11.88 2.75
C SER A 144 7.83 11.54 4.23
N VAL A 145 6.94 10.64 4.64
CA VAL A 145 6.88 10.12 6.01
C VAL A 145 6.92 8.59 5.95
N SER A 146 7.83 7.99 6.71
CA SER A 146 8.01 6.55 6.76
C SER A 146 7.46 5.99 8.06
N TYR A 147 6.86 4.79 7.99
CA TYR A 147 6.28 4.09 9.12
C TYR A 147 6.72 2.64 9.12
N THR A 148 6.82 2.06 10.31
CA THR A 148 7.13 0.64 10.46
C THR A 148 6.25 0.02 11.53
N HIS A 149 5.77 -1.18 11.26
CA HIS A 149 5.00 -2.02 12.16
C HIS A 149 5.77 -3.32 12.38
N LEU A 150 6.10 -3.60 13.63
CA LEU A 150 6.69 -4.88 14.02
C LEU A 150 5.57 -5.75 14.54
N ARG A 151 5.41 -6.90 13.93
CA ARG A 151 4.48 -7.89 14.40
C ARG A 151 4.96 -8.41 15.75
N ALA A 152 4.08 -8.41 16.74
CA ALA A 152 4.38 -9.01 18.03
C ALA A 152 4.78 -10.48 17.82
N HIS A 153 5.79 -10.93 18.57
CA HIS A 153 6.13 -12.34 18.56
C HIS A 153 4.91 -13.16 18.97
N GLU A 154 4.36 -13.89 18.04
CA GLU A 154 3.38 -14.89 18.36
C GLU A 154 4.13 -16.08 18.97
N THR A 155 4.12 -16.10 20.26
CA THR A 155 4.54 -17.30 20.97
C THR A 155 3.42 -18.29 20.95
#